data_d0bc6b478af2a00da611c2fec2466dd5
#
_entry.id   d0bc6b478af2a00da611c2fec2466dd5
#
_cell.length_a   1.000
_cell.length_b   1.000
_cell.length_c   1.000
_cell.angle_alpha   90.00
_cell.angle_beta   90.00
_cell.angle_gamma   90.00
#
_symmetry.space_group_name_H-M   'P 1'
#
loop_
_entity.id
_entity.type
_entity.pdbx_description
1 polymer ?
#
loop_
_entity_poly.entity_id
_entity_poly.type
_entity_poly.pdbx_seq_one_letter_code
_entity_poly.pdbx_strand_id
1 'polypeptide(L)'
;MGKVLIIGAGGVATVAAHKVAKNTDVFSEIMIASRTKSKCDAIVKAIGRDDIKTAQVDADSVEQLVALFNEFKPDLVMNLALPYQDLTIMEACLQCGCSYLDTANYEPKDEAHFEYSWQWAYKDRFEKAGLTAILGCGF
;
A
#
# COMPACT_ATOMS: atom_id res chain seq x y z
N MET A 1 -0.89 14.78 -10.59
CA MET A 1 0.38 14.10 -10.27
C MET A 1 0.19 13.32 -9.01
N GLY A 2 0.58 12.08 -9.01
CA GLY A 2 0.19 11.14 -8.00
C GLY A 2 1.14 11.06 -6.81
N LYS A 3 0.57 11.08 -5.60
CA LYS A 3 1.27 10.72 -4.36
C LYS A 3 1.03 9.24 -4.11
N VAL A 4 2.10 8.45 -3.98
CA VAL A 4 2.02 7.02 -3.76
C VAL A 4 2.63 6.63 -2.42
N LEU A 5 1.91 5.79 -1.69
CA LEU A 5 2.38 5.15 -0.47
C LEU A 5 2.56 3.65 -0.73
N ILE A 6 3.76 3.15 -0.54
CA ILE A 6 4.06 1.72 -0.61
C ILE A 6 4.07 1.15 0.81
N ILE A 7 3.24 0.15 1.07
CA ILE A 7 3.23 -0.58 2.34
C ILE A 7 3.95 -1.91 2.15
N GLY A 8 5.03 -2.10 2.90
CA GLY A 8 5.90 -3.24 2.78
C GLY A 8 7.34 -2.84 2.51
N ALA A 9 8.29 -3.65 2.95
CA ALA A 9 9.73 -3.41 2.76
C ALA A 9 10.50 -4.71 2.50
N GLY A 10 9.83 -5.68 1.88
CA GLY A 10 10.43 -6.92 1.42
C GLY A 10 10.96 -6.83 -0.01
N GLY A 11 11.22 -7.98 -0.63
CA GLY A 11 11.78 -8.05 -1.98
C GLY A 11 10.92 -7.38 -3.05
N VAL A 12 9.62 -7.66 -3.06
CA VAL A 12 8.69 -7.08 -4.04
C VAL A 12 8.60 -5.57 -3.85
N ALA A 13 8.46 -5.12 -2.61
CA ALA A 13 8.40 -3.68 -2.29
C ALA A 13 9.69 -2.96 -2.71
N THR A 14 10.84 -3.58 -2.53
CA THR A 14 12.13 -3.03 -2.95
C THR A 14 12.15 -2.79 -4.46
N VAL A 15 11.78 -3.79 -5.26
CA VAL A 15 11.74 -3.67 -6.73
C VAL A 15 10.72 -2.61 -7.15
N ALA A 16 9.52 -2.64 -6.58
CA ALA A 16 8.47 -1.68 -6.89
C ALA A 16 8.89 -0.25 -6.56
N ALA A 17 9.52 -0.03 -5.41
CA ALA A 17 10.01 1.29 -5.00
C ALA A 17 11.04 1.85 -6.00
N HIS A 18 11.98 1.04 -6.46
CA HIS A 18 12.94 1.44 -7.49
C HIS A 18 12.26 1.80 -8.81
N LYS A 19 11.23 1.06 -9.21
CA LYS A 19 10.47 1.34 -10.44
C LYS A 19 9.64 2.62 -10.31
N VAL A 20 8.94 2.78 -9.19
CA VAL A 20 8.14 3.99 -8.90
C VAL A 20 9.03 5.22 -8.89
N ALA A 21 10.20 5.13 -8.25
CA ALA A 21 11.14 6.24 -8.15
C ALA A 21 11.68 6.74 -9.50
N LYS A 22 11.65 5.89 -10.54
CA LYS A 22 12.06 6.24 -11.90
C LYS A 22 10.96 6.92 -12.72
N ASN A 23 9.71 6.85 -12.27
CA ASN A 23 8.56 7.39 -12.99
C ASN A 23 8.06 8.70 -12.36
N THR A 24 8.93 9.70 -12.35
CA THR A 24 8.71 10.99 -11.69
C THR A 24 7.61 11.84 -12.34
N ASP A 25 7.31 11.58 -13.59
CA ASP A 25 6.20 12.20 -14.33
C ASP A 25 4.83 11.68 -13.87
N VAL A 26 4.77 10.51 -13.25
CA VAL A 26 3.55 9.91 -12.71
C VAL A 26 3.48 10.06 -11.19
N PHE A 27 4.57 9.74 -10.50
CA PHE A 27 4.65 9.74 -9.04
C PHE A 27 5.46 10.94 -8.53
N SER A 28 4.75 11.99 -8.11
CA SER A 28 5.37 13.24 -7.66
C SER A 28 5.95 13.16 -6.25
N GLU A 29 5.31 12.39 -5.36
CA GLU A 29 5.76 12.17 -4.00
C GLU A 29 5.62 10.69 -3.65
N ILE A 30 6.60 10.16 -2.94
CA ILE A 30 6.68 8.73 -2.59
C ILE A 30 6.93 8.59 -1.10
N MET A 31 6.19 7.68 -0.46
CA MET A 31 6.45 7.23 0.90
C MET A 31 6.51 5.71 0.93
N ILE A 32 7.42 5.16 1.74
CA ILE A 32 7.51 3.72 2.01
C ILE A 32 7.29 3.52 3.50
N ALA A 33 6.36 2.66 3.86
CA ALA A 33 6.02 2.38 5.26
C ALA A 33 5.98 0.87 5.53
N SER A 34 6.43 0.48 6.70
CA SER A 34 6.35 -0.90 7.18
C SER A 34 6.45 -0.94 8.71
N ARG A 35 6.29 -2.12 9.29
CA ARG A 35 6.52 -2.30 10.73
C ARG A 35 7.96 -1.99 11.13
N THR A 36 8.90 -2.16 10.22
CA THR A 36 10.34 -1.94 10.45
C THR A 36 10.82 -0.77 9.60
N LYS A 37 10.78 0.43 10.16
CA LYS A 37 11.17 1.67 9.46
C LYS A 37 12.59 1.60 8.89
N SER A 38 13.53 0.93 9.59
CA SER A 38 14.91 0.80 9.13
C SER A 38 15.03 0.07 7.77
N LYS A 39 14.12 -0.87 7.47
CA LYS A 39 14.07 -1.52 6.17
C LYS A 39 13.63 -0.55 5.07
N CYS A 40 12.67 0.33 5.38
CA CYS A 40 12.25 1.39 4.46
C CYS A 40 13.40 2.36 4.18
N ASP A 41 14.10 2.78 5.23
CA ASP A 41 15.26 3.68 5.12
C ASP A 41 16.38 3.06 4.25
N ALA A 42 16.60 1.75 4.38
CA ALA A 42 17.58 1.05 3.56
C ALA A 42 17.21 1.05 2.07
N ILE A 43 15.93 0.88 1.74
CA ILE A 43 15.44 0.97 0.36
C ILE A 43 15.65 2.37 -0.20
N VAL A 44 15.30 3.40 0.55
CA VAL A 44 15.49 4.81 0.14
C VAL A 44 16.96 5.12 -0.10
N LYS A 45 17.84 4.66 0.78
CA LYS A 45 19.30 4.82 0.62
C LYS A 45 19.81 4.15 -0.65
N ALA A 46 19.33 2.94 -0.95
CA ALA A 46 19.72 2.22 -2.16
C ALA A 46 19.22 2.91 -3.44
N ILE A 47 18.06 3.54 -3.41
CA ILE A 47 17.53 4.32 -4.53
C ILE A 47 18.37 5.58 -4.76
N GLY A 48 18.90 6.19 -3.69
CA GLY A 48 19.75 7.37 -3.76
C GLY A 48 19.00 8.69 -3.92
N ARG A 49 17.72 8.72 -3.52
CA ARG A 49 16.90 9.94 -3.49
C ARG A 49 16.58 10.30 -2.04
N ASP A 50 16.76 11.56 -1.68
CA ASP A 50 16.53 12.07 -0.33
C ASP A 50 15.10 12.62 -0.11
N ASP A 51 14.30 12.73 -1.17
CA ASP A 51 12.93 13.22 -1.14
C ASP A 51 11.88 12.12 -0.89
N ILE A 52 12.28 10.84 -0.84
CA ILE A 52 11.38 9.73 -0.51
C ILE A 52 11.22 9.64 1.00
N LYS A 53 9.98 9.71 1.47
CA LYS A 53 9.66 9.65 2.89
C LYS A 53 9.53 8.20 3.36
N THR A 54 9.80 7.99 4.64
CA THR A 54 9.62 6.69 5.29
C THR A 54 8.81 6.84 6.57
N ALA A 55 8.09 5.79 6.94
CA ALA A 55 7.30 5.75 8.16
C ALA A 55 7.22 4.33 8.73
N GLN A 56 6.92 4.25 10.03
CA GLN A 56 6.54 3.00 10.66
C GLN A 56 5.02 2.93 10.71
N VAL A 57 4.47 1.77 10.35
CA VAL A 57 3.04 1.50 10.47
C VAL A 57 2.80 0.02 10.70
N ASP A 58 1.82 -0.29 11.56
CA ASP A 58 1.29 -1.64 11.69
C ASP A 58 0.09 -1.77 10.74
N ALA A 59 0.26 -2.54 9.66
CA ALA A 59 -0.78 -2.74 8.66
C ALA A 59 -1.96 -3.62 9.13
N ASP A 60 -1.87 -4.21 10.32
CA ASP A 60 -3.01 -4.85 11.00
C ASP A 60 -3.89 -3.82 11.73
N SER A 61 -3.44 -2.59 11.88
CA SER A 61 -4.15 -1.52 12.59
C SER A 61 -4.75 -0.50 11.64
N VAL A 62 -6.07 -0.54 11.47
CA VAL A 62 -6.80 0.47 10.67
C VAL A 62 -6.54 1.87 11.21
N GLU A 63 -6.52 2.04 12.53
CA GLU A 63 -6.28 3.33 13.18
C GLU A 63 -4.92 3.94 12.80
N GLN A 64 -3.84 3.13 12.86
CA GLN A 64 -2.51 3.60 12.48
C GLN A 64 -2.42 3.91 10.99
N LEU A 65 -3.04 3.09 10.14
CA LEU A 65 -3.09 3.31 8.71
C LEU A 65 -3.84 4.62 8.37
N VAL A 66 -5.00 4.83 8.99
CA VAL A 66 -5.79 6.05 8.77
C VAL A 66 -5.00 7.30 9.20
N ALA A 67 -4.31 7.26 10.34
CA ALA A 67 -3.49 8.37 10.80
C ALA A 67 -2.37 8.69 9.79
N LEU A 68 -1.68 7.66 9.29
CA LEU A 68 -0.63 7.83 8.29
C LEU A 68 -1.17 8.36 6.96
N PHE A 69 -2.30 7.83 6.50
CA PHE A 69 -2.92 8.25 5.24
C PHE A 69 -3.42 9.70 5.31
N ASN A 70 -3.96 10.11 6.44
CA ASN A 70 -4.39 11.50 6.65
C ASN A 70 -3.20 12.47 6.70
N GLU A 71 -2.06 12.04 7.19
CA GLU A 71 -0.83 12.85 7.23
C GLU A 71 -0.21 12.99 5.83
N PHE A 72 0.01 11.87 5.14
CA PHE A 72 0.65 11.87 3.82
C PHE A 72 -0.31 12.23 2.68
N LYS A 73 -1.57 11.86 2.79
CA LYS A 73 -2.62 12.05 1.77
C LYS A 73 -2.26 11.41 0.43
N PRO A 74 -2.02 10.09 0.38
CA PRO A 74 -1.70 9.42 -0.89
C PRO A 74 -2.92 9.40 -1.81
N ASP A 75 -2.67 9.45 -3.11
CA ASP A 75 -3.68 9.16 -4.13
C ASP A 75 -3.82 7.66 -4.33
N LEU A 76 -2.72 6.93 -4.23
CA LEU A 76 -2.65 5.49 -4.39
C LEU A 76 -1.86 4.86 -3.24
N VAL A 77 -2.41 3.79 -2.68
CA VAL A 77 -1.74 2.92 -1.73
C VAL A 77 -1.42 1.59 -2.44
N MET A 78 -0.14 1.26 -2.54
CA MET A 78 0.34 -0.03 -3.05
C MET A 78 0.62 -0.95 -1.86
N ASN A 79 -0.22 -1.97 -1.68
CA ASN A 79 -0.05 -2.96 -0.64
C ASN A 79 0.87 -4.08 -1.12
N LEU A 80 2.11 -4.04 -0.70
CA LEU A 80 3.13 -5.06 -0.98
C LEU A 80 3.57 -5.77 0.30
N ALA A 81 2.71 -5.72 1.31
CA ALA A 81 2.85 -6.44 2.58
C ALA A 81 2.26 -7.85 2.47
N LEU A 82 1.85 -8.42 3.58
CA LEU A 82 1.32 -9.80 3.62
C LEU A 82 -0.17 -9.82 3.28
N PRO A 83 -0.66 -10.89 2.62
CA PRO A 83 -2.05 -10.92 2.12
C PRO A 83 -3.12 -10.81 3.21
N TYR A 84 -2.86 -11.30 4.41
CA TYR A 84 -3.83 -11.18 5.52
C TYR A 84 -4.02 -9.74 6.03
N GLN A 85 -3.27 -8.78 5.52
CA GLN A 85 -3.41 -7.35 5.84
C GLN A 85 -4.21 -6.58 4.78
N ASP A 86 -4.66 -7.25 3.72
CA ASP A 86 -5.34 -6.60 2.60
C ASP A 86 -6.61 -5.87 3.03
N LEU A 87 -7.45 -6.50 3.85
CA LEU A 87 -8.73 -5.93 4.25
C LEU A 87 -8.57 -4.69 5.15
N THR A 88 -7.62 -4.70 6.06
CA THR A 88 -7.35 -3.54 6.93
C THR A 88 -6.84 -2.36 6.13
N ILE A 89 -5.98 -2.61 5.14
CA ILE A 89 -5.47 -1.55 4.25
C ILE A 89 -6.57 -1.01 3.34
N MET A 90 -7.41 -1.89 2.78
CA MET A 90 -8.56 -1.47 1.97
C MET A 90 -9.54 -0.61 2.77
N GLU A 91 -9.83 -0.98 4.01
CA GLU A 91 -10.68 -0.20 4.91
C GLU A 91 -10.10 1.20 5.16
N ALA A 92 -8.82 1.29 5.45
CA ALA A 92 -8.15 2.58 5.65
C ALA A 92 -8.19 3.44 4.37
N CYS A 93 -8.00 2.82 3.20
CA CYS A 93 -8.11 3.51 1.91
C CYS A 93 -9.49 4.13 1.71
N LEU A 94 -10.56 3.39 2.03
CA LEU A 94 -11.93 3.87 1.93
C LEU A 94 -12.21 5.03 2.89
N GLN A 95 -11.70 4.95 4.11
CA GLN A 95 -11.87 6.03 5.10
C GLN A 95 -11.14 7.31 4.72
N CYS A 96 -10.02 7.20 4.01
CA CYS A 96 -9.16 8.34 3.67
C CYS A 96 -9.28 8.81 2.22
N GLY A 97 -10.06 8.12 1.39
CA GLY A 97 -10.24 8.48 -0.01
C GLY A 97 -9.04 8.18 -0.90
N CYS A 98 -8.38 7.04 -0.68
CA CYS A 98 -7.24 6.58 -1.47
C CYS A 98 -7.63 5.42 -2.38
N SER A 99 -7.08 5.36 -3.59
CA SER A 99 -7.15 4.17 -4.42
C SER A 99 -6.17 3.10 -3.92
N TYR A 100 -6.41 1.85 -4.27
CA TYR A 100 -5.73 0.69 -3.70
C TYR A 100 -5.21 -0.25 -4.80
N LEU A 101 -4.05 -0.87 -4.55
CA LEU A 101 -3.49 -1.91 -5.41
C LEU A 101 -2.78 -2.95 -4.54
N ASP A 102 -2.95 -4.23 -4.84
CA ASP A 102 -2.15 -5.29 -4.22
C ASP A 102 -1.63 -6.31 -5.25
N THR A 103 -0.83 -7.25 -4.76
CA THR A 103 -0.20 -8.28 -5.59
C THR A 103 -0.67 -9.69 -5.26
N ALA A 104 -1.60 -9.85 -4.31
CA ALA A 104 -2.12 -11.15 -3.85
C ALA A 104 -3.54 -10.99 -3.33
N ASN A 105 -4.30 -12.09 -3.35
CA ASN A 105 -5.62 -12.08 -2.71
C ASN A 105 -5.50 -12.16 -1.18
N TYR A 106 -6.50 -11.60 -0.49
CA TYR A 106 -6.61 -11.77 0.95
C TYR A 106 -6.76 -13.24 1.33
N GLU A 107 -6.11 -13.63 2.40
CA GLU A 107 -6.34 -14.90 3.07
C GLU A 107 -6.19 -14.76 4.58
N PRO A 108 -6.94 -15.53 5.38
CA PRO A 108 -6.75 -15.58 6.83
C PRO A 108 -5.35 -16.08 7.20
N LYS A 109 -4.85 -15.66 8.38
CA LYS A 109 -3.50 -16.07 8.85
C LYS A 109 -3.34 -17.56 9.07
N ASP A 110 -4.43 -18.23 9.41
CA ASP A 110 -4.46 -19.63 9.84
C ASP A 110 -4.93 -20.59 8.73
N GLU A 111 -5.29 -20.09 7.58
CA GLU A 111 -5.84 -20.89 6.49
C GLU A 111 -5.39 -20.36 5.13
N ALA A 112 -4.70 -21.17 4.36
CA ALA A 112 -4.37 -20.86 2.98
C ALA A 112 -5.62 -21.03 2.11
N HIS A 113 -6.10 -19.96 1.50
CA HIS A 113 -7.36 -19.98 0.76
C HIS A 113 -7.37 -19.00 -0.39
N PHE A 114 -7.37 -19.49 -1.62
CA PHE A 114 -7.39 -18.65 -2.81
C PHE A 114 -8.82 -18.26 -3.16
N GLU A 115 -9.22 -17.05 -2.76
CA GLU A 115 -10.58 -16.57 -2.98
C GLU A 115 -10.60 -15.03 -2.88
N TYR A 116 -11.37 -14.38 -3.74
CA TYR A 116 -11.51 -12.92 -3.75
C TYR A 116 -12.79 -12.41 -3.08
N SER A 117 -13.65 -13.29 -2.58
CA SER A 117 -14.96 -12.89 -2.01
C SER A 117 -14.82 -11.86 -0.88
N TRP A 118 -13.82 -12.00 0.00
CA TRP A 118 -13.58 -11.04 1.07
C TRP A 118 -13.25 -9.64 0.54
N GLN A 119 -12.37 -9.54 -0.44
CA GLN A 119 -12.00 -8.25 -1.04
C GLN A 119 -13.11 -7.73 -1.94
N TRP A 120 -13.81 -8.61 -2.67
CA TRP A 120 -14.91 -8.27 -3.56
C TRP A 120 -16.10 -7.66 -2.80
N ALA A 121 -16.27 -7.99 -1.51
CA ALA A 121 -17.28 -7.38 -0.65
C ALA A 121 -17.12 -5.86 -0.49
N TYR A 122 -15.94 -5.31 -0.77
CA TYR A 122 -15.67 -3.87 -0.73
C TYR A 122 -16.02 -3.14 -2.03
N LYS A 123 -16.40 -3.85 -3.09
CA LYS A 123 -16.63 -3.30 -4.43
C LYS A 123 -17.56 -2.08 -4.43
N ASP A 124 -18.73 -2.21 -3.82
CA ASP A 124 -19.72 -1.12 -3.83
C ASP A 124 -19.24 0.12 -3.09
N ARG A 125 -18.48 -0.06 -2.03
CA ARG A 125 -17.90 1.05 -1.26
C ARG A 125 -16.86 1.80 -2.07
N PHE A 126 -15.98 1.11 -2.80
CA PHE A 126 -15.01 1.72 -3.70
C PHE A 126 -15.71 2.46 -4.84
N GLU A 127 -16.70 1.84 -5.45
CA GLU A 127 -17.49 2.44 -6.54
C GLU A 127 -18.18 3.74 -6.10
N LYS A 128 -18.88 3.70 -4.96
CA LYS A 128 -19.56 4.88 -4.40
C LYS A 128 -18.60 6.02 -4.04
N ALA A 129 -17.40 5.66 -3.60
CA ALA A 129 -16.36 6.65 -3.26
C ALA A 129 -15.63 7.20 -4.49
N GLY A 130 -15.87 6.65 -5.68
CA GLY A 130 -15.15 7.02 -6.90
C GLY A 130 -13.68 6.58 -6.88
N LEU A 131 -13.37 5.53 -6.11
CA LEU A 131 -12.01 5.00 -5.95
C LEU A 131 -11.83 3.71 -6.74
N THR A 132 -10.58 3.44 -7.11
CA THR A 132 -10.19 2.23 -7.83
C THR A 132 -9.44 1.27 -6.90
N ALA A 133 -9.78 -0.02 -6.97
CA ALA A 133 -9.00 -1.08 -6.32
C ALA A 133 -8.58 -2.10 -7.38
N ILE A 134 -7.26 -2.31 -7.51
CA ILE A 134 -6.68 -3.32 -8.41
C ILE A 134 -6.15 -4.46 -7.55
N LEU A 135 -6.69 -5.65 -7.74
CA LEU A 135 -6.39 -6.82 -6.91
C LEU A 135 -5.53 -7.83 -7.67
N GLY A 136 -4.55 -8.42 -6.97
CA GLY A 136 -3.75 -9.51 -7.52
C GLY A 136 -2.84 -9.10 -8.68
N CYS A 137 -2.34 -7.89 -8.69
CA CYS A 137 -1.49 -7.37 -9.77
C CYS A 137 -0.10 -8.01 -9.73
N GLY A 138 0.33 -8.60 -10.86
CA GLY A 138 1.63 -9.25 -10.95
C GLY A 138 1.66 -10.67 -10.39
N PHE A 139 0.56 -11.28 -10.28
CA PHE A 139 0.33 -12.60 -9.70
C PHE A 139 0.91 -13.74 -10.57
#